data_b20c193c89259f02f9c0cb8ec99bd74e
#
_entry.id   b20c193c89259f02f9c0cb8ec99bd74e
#
_cell.length_a   1.000
_cell.length_b   1.000
_cell.length_c   1.000
_cell.angle_alpha   90.00
_cell.angle_beta   90.00
_cell.angle_gamma   90.00
#
_symmetry.space_group_name_H-M   'P 1'
#
loop_
_entity.id
_entity.type
_entity.pdbx_description
1 polymer ?
#
loop_
_entity_poly.entity_id
_entity_poly.type
_entity_poly.pdbx_seq_one_letter_code
_entity_poly.pdbx_strand_id
1 'polypeptide(L)'
;MRVDRVQDQRRDPYTSTRAAAQLLAQNLEITGSWPLAITAYNHGAGGVRRAVRITGSTDLAVIVEKYRGRTFGFASRNFYAEFLAAREIEADPEKYFGPLPEAPVERFEIVRIEHFVPAGALAKHFGISTAQLR
;
A
#
# COMPACT_ATOMS: atom_id res chain seq x y z
N MET A 1 -13.23 -0.45 2.68
CA MET A 1 -12.89 0.45 1.54
C MET A 1 -13.92 0.24 0.45
N ARG A 2 -14.57 1.30 -0.01
CA ARG A 2 -15.58 1.24 -1.07
C ARG A 2 -14.94 1.56 -2.43
N VAL A 3 -15.26 0.75 -3.44
CA VAL A 3 -14.79 0.95 -4.82
C VAL A 3 -15.97 0.63 -5.75
N ASP A 4 -16.54 1.66 -6.35
CA ASP A 4 -17.63 1.55 -7.31
C ASP A 4 -17.50 2.63 -8.42
N ARG A 5 -18.52 2.77 -9.26
CA ARG A 5 -18.50 3.75 -10.35
C ARG A 5 -18.56 5.22 -9.89
N VAL A 6 -18.99 5.46 -8.66
CA VAL A 6 -19.18 6.81 -8.11
C VAL A 6 -18.03 7.17 -7.17
N GLN A 7 -17.54 6.20 -6.41
CA GLN A 7 -16.51 6.42 -5.38
C GLN A 7 -15.41 5.38 -5.46
N ASP A 8 -14.18 5.85 -5.57
CA ASP A 8 -12.98 5.00 -5.50
C ASP A 8 -12.08 5.46 -4.34
N GLN A 9 -12.29 4.86 -3.18
CA GLN A 9 -11.54 5.17 -1.96
C GLN A 9 -10.06 4.72 -2.03
N ARG A 10 -9.63 4.01 -3.07
CA ARG A 10 -8.19 3.73 -3.29
C ARG A 10 -7.42 5.01 -3.60
N ARG A 11 -8.10 6.04 -4.10
CA ARG A 11 -7.53 7.35 -4.40
C ARG A 11 -7.39 8.26 -3.18
N ASP A 12 -8.02 7.90 -2.07
CA ASP A 12 -7.86 8.58 -0.79
C ASP A 12 -6.68 7.97 -0.03
N PRO A 13 -5.57 8.69 0.17
CA PRO A 13 -4.37 8.16 0.79
C PRO A 13 -4.61 7.68 2.23
N TYR A 14 -5.49 8.31 2.99
CA TYR A 14 -5.78 7.89 4.37
C TYR A 14 -6.55 6.58 4.42
N THR A 15 -7.60 6.46 3.62
CA THR A 15 -8.42 5.25 3.56
C THR A 15 -7.63 4.08 2.96
N SER A 16 -6.87 4.33 1.90
CA SER A 16 -6.06 3.29 1.25
C SER A 16 -4.91 2.82 2.15
N THR A 17 -4.22 3.72 2.83
CA THR A 17 -3.15 3.37 3.79
C THR A 17 -3.70 2.55 4.95
N ARG A 18 -4.85 2.92 5.52
CA ARG A 18 -5.50 2.14 6.58
C ARG A 18 -5.88 0.74 6.09
N ALA A 19 -6.44 0.63 4.89
CA ALA A 19 -6.79 -0.65 4.30
C ALA A 19 -5.54 -1.52 4.03
N ALA A 20 -4.44 -0.93 3.57
CA ALA A 20 -3.16 -1.61 3.38
C ALA A 20 -2.60 -2.13 4.72
N ALA A 21 -2.64 -1.31 5.78
CA ALA A 21 -2.20 -1.72 7.11
C ALA A 21 -3.03 -2.90 7.66
N GLN A 22 -4.36 -2.86 7.48
CA GLN A 22 -5.24 -3.96 7.87
C GLN A 22 -4.92 -5.26 7.10
N LEU A 23 -4.68 -5.16 5.79
CA LEU A 23 -4.30 -6.32 4.96
C LEU A 23 -2.94 -6.90 5.39
N LEU A 24 -1.97 -6.04 5.72
CA LEU A 24 -0.67 -6.48 6.24
C LEU A 24 -0.80 -7.20 7.58
N ALA A 25 -1.64 -6.69 8.50
CA ALA A 25 -1.93 -7.34 9.77
C ALA A 25 -2.57 -8.73 9.57
N GLN A 26 -3.57 -8.84 8.70
CA GLN A 26 -4.18 -10.13 8.34
C GLN A 26 -3.17 -11.10 7.71
N ASN A 27 -2.31 -10.60 6.82
CA ASN A 27 -1.26 -11.41 6.23
C ASN A 27 -0.28 -11.93 7.28
N LEU A 28 0.06 -11.10 8.30
CA LEU A 28 0.92 -11.51 9.40
C LEU A 28 0.29 -12.64 10.22
N GLU A 29 -0.98 -12.54 10.55
CA GLU A 29 -1.73 -13.62 11.22
C GLU A 29 -1.70 -14.92 10.42
N ILE A 30 -1.85 -14.83 9.09
CA ILE A 30 -1.89 -16.00 8.20
C ILE A 30 -0.50 -16.62 7.98
N THR A 31 0.55 -15.81 7.91
CA THR A 31 1.89 -16.25 7.48
C THR A 31 2.89 -16.38 8.62
N GLY A 32 2.62 -15.78 9.78
CA GLY A 32 3.41 -15.89 11.00
C GLY A 32 4.68 -15.03 11.05
N SER A 33 5.03 -14.32 9.97
CA SER A 33 6.22 -13.46 9.96
C SER A 33 6.08 -12.27 9.03
N TRP A 34 6.72 -11.14 9.35
CA TRP A 34 6.70 -9.94 8.53
C TRP A 34 7.28 -10.13 7.12
N PRO A 35 8.41 -10.83 6.91
CA PRO A 35 8.90 -11.08 5.56
C PRO A 35 7.86 -11.78 4.68
N LEU A 36 7.19 -12.78 5.21
CA LEU A 36 6.13 -13.50 4.49
C LEU A 36 4.86 -12.66 4.33
N ALA A 37 4.48 -11.88 5.33
CA ALA A 37 3.30 -11.02 5.28
C ALA A 37 3.43 -9.92 4.23
N ILE A 38 4.60 -9.29 4.14
CA ILE A 38 4.90 -8.25 3.15
C ILE A 38 4.96 -8.88 1.75
N THR A 39 5.61 -10.04 1.60
CA THR A 39 5.57 -10.78 0.34
C THR A 39 4.15 -11.17 -0.06
N ALA A 40 3.30 -11.54 0.90
CA ALA A 40 1.89 -11.88 0.68
C ALA A 40 1.05 -10.67 0.24
N TYR A 41 1.43 -9.45 0.58
CA TYR A 41 0.76 -8.25 0.09
C TYR A 41 0.80 -8.17 -1.46
N ASN A 42 1.91 -8.56 -2.06
CA ASN A 42 2.06 -8.62 -3.52
C ASN A 42 1.58 -9.95 -4.10
N HIS A 43 2.00 -11.09 -3.51
CA HIS A 43 1.78 -12.41 -4.08
C HIS A 43 0.45 -13.06 -3.67
N GLY A 44 -0.18 -12.53 -2.64
CA GLY A 44 -1.34 -13.14 -1.97
C GLY A 44 -0.96 -14.18 -0.92
N ALA A 45 -1.66 -14.16 0.21
CA ALA A 45 -1.38 -15.06 1.34
C ALA A 45 -1.50 -16.55 0.97
N GLY A 46 -2.46 -16.90 0.12
CA GLY A 46 -2.62 -18.28 -0.37
C GLY A 46 -1.41 -18.76 -1.19
N GLY A 47 -0.81 -17.88 -1.99
CA GLY A 47 0.40 -18.17 -2.77
C GLY A 47 1.62 -18.38 -1.88
N VAL A 48 1.82 -17.52 -0.88
CA VAL A 48 2.91 -17.66 0.10
C VAL A 48 2.76 -18.94 0.93
N ARG A 49 1.56 -19.25 1.44
CA ARG A 49 1.32 -20.53 2.15
C ARG A 49 1.63 -21.75 1.30
N ARG A 50 1.32 -21.69 0.00
CA ARG A 50 1.68 -22.76 -0.94
C ARG A 50 3.20 -22.86 -1.08
N ALA A 51 3.91 -21.73 -1.19
CA ALA A 51 5.37 -21.71 -1.26
C ALA A 51 6.02 -22.31 -0.02
N VAL A 52 5.57 -21.94 1.18
CA VAL A 52 5.99 -22.54 2.47
C VAL A 52 5.79 -24.05 2.47
N ARG A 53 4.61 -24.52 2.07
CA ARG A 53 4.32 -25.97 2.04
C ARG A 53 5.22 -26.74 1.07
N ILE A 54 5.50 -26.17 -0.10
CA ILE A 54 6.32 -26.85 -1.14
C ILE A 54 7.80 -26.84 -0.77
N THR A 55 8.30 -25.75 -0.19
CA THR A 55 9.71 -25.65 0.22
C THR A 55 10.00 -26.29 1.58
N GLY A 56 8.97 -26.49 2.40
CA GLY A 56 9.12 -26.94 3.78
C GLY A 56 9.77 -25.89 4.70
N SER A 57 9.83 -24.61 4.26
CA SER A 57 10.51 -23.55 4.99
C SER A 57 9.63 -22.31 5.15
N THR A 58 9.73 -21.66 6.30
CA THR A 58 9.18 -20.32 6.57
C THR A 58 10.21 -19.20 6.37
N ASP A 59 11.44 -19.54 6.03
CA ASP A 59 12.47 -18.58 5.67
C ASP A 59 12.24 -18.08 4.24
N LEU A 60 12.01 -16.77 4.11
CA LEU A 60 11.75 -16.14 2.81
C LEU A 60 12.93 -16.31 1.85
N ALA A 61 14.18 -16.27 2.34
CA ALA A 61 15.35 -16.45 1.48
C ALA A 61 15.35 -17.83 0.83
N VAL A 62 15.05 -18.88 1.61
CA VAL A 62 14.91 -20.26 1.11
C VAL A 62 13.75 -20.36 0.11
N ILE A 63 12.63 -19.70 0.37
CA ILE A 63 11.48 -19.67 -0.55
C ILE A 63 11.86 -19.01 -1.87
N VAL A 64 12.50 -17.84 -1.82
CA VAL A 64 12.95 -17.11 -3.02
C VAL A 64 13.95 -17.95 -3.82
N GLU A 65 14.85 -18.66 -3.16
CA GLU A 65 15.82 -19.52 -3.82
C GLU A 65 15.17 -20.76 -4.48
N LYS A 66 14.29 -21.45 -3.76
CA LYS A 66 13.82 -22.80 -4.15
C LYS A 66 12.44 -22.85 -4.81
N TYR A 67 11.54 -21.92 -4.47
CA TYR A 67 10.19 -21.97 -5.00
C TYR A 67 10.11 -21.52 -6.46
N ARG A 68 9.46 -22.34 -7.30
CA ARG A 68 9.31 -22.11 -8.76
C ARG A 68 7.83 -22.02 -9.18
N GLY A 69 7.00 -21.41 -8.36
CA GLY A 69 5.60 -21.18 -8.72
C GLY A 69 5.46 -20.25 -9.94
N ARG A 70 4.57 -20.59 -10.86
CA ARG A 70 4.36 -19.86 -12.12
C ARG A 70 4.11 -18.35 -11.90
N THR A 71 3.39 -18.00 -10.85
CA THR A 71 3.05 -16.60 -10.51
C THR A 71 4.03 -15.96 -9.53
N PHE A 72 4.99 -16.73 -8.98
CA PHE A 72 6.05 -16.24 -8.09
C PHE A 72 7.25 -15.75 -8.91
N GLY A 73 7.00 -14.72 -9.72
CA GLY A 73 7.99 -14.11 -10.62
C GLY A 73 8.84 -13.04 -9.95
N PHE A 74 9.44 -12.18 -10.77
CA PHE A 74 10.37 -11.13 -10.34
C PHE A 74 9.78 -10.25 -9.22
N ALA A 75 8.60 -9.67 -9.44
CA ALA A 75 7.97 -8.78 -8.46
C ALA A 75 7.77 -9.45 -7.09
N SER A 76 7.22 -10.68 -7.06
CA SER A 76 6.97 -11.37 -5.79
C SER A 76 8.24 -11.78 -5.06
N ARG A 77 9.31 -12.10 -5.80
CA ARG A 77 10.61 -12.52 -5.23
C ARG A 77 11.38 -11.36 -4.63
N ASN A 78 11.22 -10.17 -5.18
CA ASN A 78 11.99 -8.99 -4.77
C ASN A 78 11.19 -8.06 -3.85
N PHE A 79 9.87 -8.22 -3.74
CA PHE A 79 9.00 -7.27 -3.07
C PHE A 79 9.40 -6.95 -1.63
N TYR A 80 9.87 -7.95 -0.87
CA TYR A 80 10.34 -7.71 0.50
C TYR A 80 11.66 -6.93 0.53
N ALA A 81 12.60 -7.23 -0.38
CA ALA A 81 13.85 -6.49 -0.49
C ALA A 81 13.61 -5.03 -0.94
N GLU A 82 12.70 -4.83 -1.89
CA GLU A 82 12.26 -3.50 -2.34
C GLU A 82 11.60 -2.72 -1.21
N PHE A 83 10.78 -3.37 -0.38
CA PHE A 83 10.18 -2.77 0.80
C PHE A 83 11.24 -2.34 1.82
N LEU A 84 12.25 -3.17 2.08
CA LEU A 84 13.34 -2.82 3.02
C LEU A 84 14.16 -1.64 2.50
N ALA A 85 14.47 -1.60 1.21
CA ALA A 85 15.17 -0.49 0.58
C ALA A 85 14.35 0.82 0.66
N ALA A 86 13.04 0.76 0.37
CA ALA A 86 12.16 1.92 0.49
C ALA A 86 12.09 2.44 1.94
N ARG A 87 12.03 1.53 2.92
CA ARG A 87 12.04 1.87 4.34
C ARG A 87 13.36 2.49 4.80
N GLU A 88 14.50 2.02 4.27
CA GLU A 88 15.82 2.60 4.55
C GLU A 88 15.91 4.03 4.00
N ILE A 89 15.43 4.25 2.77
CA ILE A 89 15.40 5.57 2.14
C ILE A 89 14.47 6.52 2.92
N GLU A 90 13.31 6.05 3.35
CA GLU A 90 12.33 6.85 4.11
C GLU A 90 12.86 7.25 5.48
N ALA A 91 13.68 6.40 6.12
CA ALA A 91 14.28 6.68 7.42
C ALA A 91 15.34 7.81 7.36
N ASP A 92 16.02 7.97 6.24
CA ASP A 92 17.02 9.03 6.02
C ASP A 92 17.04 9.42 4.52
N PRO A 93 16.03 10.12 4.04
CA PRO A 93 15.92 10.47 2.63
C PRO A 93 17.02 11.43 2.16
N GLU A 94 17.51 12.31 3.03
CA GLU A 94 18.56 13.27 2.66
C GLU A 94 19.89 12.61 2.34
N LYS A 95 20.19 11.46 2.93
CA LYS A 95 21.36 10.62 2.60
C LYS A 95 21.37 10.23 1.11
N TYR A 96 20.20 10.05 0.50
CA TYR A 96 20.05 9.54 -0.87
C TYR A 96 19.78 10.64 -1.89
N PHE A 97 19.07 11.70 -1.50
CA PHE A 97 18.58 12.73 -2.42
C PHE A 97 19.15 14.13 -2.12
N GLY A 98 19.96 14.27 -1.07
CA GLY A 98 20.40 15.59 -0.58
C GLY A 98 19.28 16.33 0.13
N PRO A 99 19.48 17.63 0.43
CA PRO A 99 18.48 18.43 1.13
C PRO A 99 17.13 18.43 0.40
N LEU A 100 16.08 18.03 1.10
CA LEU A 100 14.73 18.00 0.56
C LEU A 100 13.96 19.26 0.98
N PRO A 101 13.20 19.88 0.08
CA PRO A 101 12.30 20.95 0.46
C PRO A 101 11.20 20.41 1.38
N GLU A 102 10.89 21.18 2.44
CA GLU A 102 9.73 20.84 3.28
C GLU A 102 8.46 20.87 2.43
N ALA A 103 7.76 19.76 2.39
CA ALA A 103 6.45 19.71 1.77
C ALA A 103 5.44 20.47 2.66
N PRO A 104 4.60 21.35 2.10
CA PRO A 104 3.57 22.02 2.87
C PRO A 104 2.61 20.96 3.49
N VAL A 105 2.33 21.13 4.78
CA VAL A 105 1.34 20.28 5.45
C VAL A 105 -0.02 20.57 4.84
N GLU A 106 -0.54 19.62 4.07
CA GLU A 106 -1.91 19.71 3.55
C GLU A 106 -2.90 19.59 4.71
N ARG A 107 -3.73 20.60 4.87
CA ARG A 107 -4.84 20.59 5.82
C ARG A 107 -6.13 20.40 5.06
N PHE A 108 -6.97 19.45 5.50
CA PHE A 108 -8.30 19.30 4.92
C PHE A 108 -9.36 19.31 5.99
N GLU A 109 -10.55 19.76 5.57
CA GLU A 109 -11.77 19.63 6.34
C GLU A 109 -12.68 18.60 5.68
N ILE A 110 -13.33 17.78 6.49
CA ILE A 110 -14.32 16.81 6.01
C ILE A 110 -15.68 17.49 6.08
N VAL A 111 -16.24 17.78 4.93
CA VAL A 111 -17.59 18.34 4.80
C VAL A 111 -18.57 17.26 4.36
N ARG A 112 -19.62 17.05 5.14
CA ARG A 112 -20.69 16.13 4.78
C ARG A 112 -21.72 16.87 3.91
N ILE A 113 -22.00 16.30 2.74
CA ILE A 113 -22.98 16.84 1.81
C ILE A 113 -24.19 15.91 1.83
N GLU A 114 -25.39 16.44 2.12
CA GLU A 114 -26.61 15.66 2.24
C GLU A 114 -27.29 15.38 0.90
N HIS A 115 -27.04 16.20 -0.12
CA HIS A 115 -27.63 16.09 -1.43
C HIS A 115 -26.56 16.11 -2.53
N PHE A 116 -26.93 15.65 -3.73
CA PHE A 116 -26.03 15.74 -4.88
C PHE A 116 -25.72 17.21 -5.20
N VAL A 117 -24.43 17.55 -5.20
CA VAL A 117 -23.92 18.87 -5.60
C VAL A 117 -22.81 18.66 -6.63
N PRO A 118 -22.85 19.32 -7.80
CA PRO A 118 -21.79 19.24 -8.79
C PRO A 118 -20.45 19.71 -8.20
N ALA A 119 -19.36 18.99 -8.51
CA ALA A 119 -18.01 19.29 -8.00
C ALA A 119 -17.57 20.75 -8.29
N GLY A 120 -17.94 21.29 -9.49
CA GLY A 120 -17.65 22.68 -9.83
C GLY A 120 -18.37 23.71 -8.94
N ALA A 121 -19.60 23.41 -8.48
CA ALA A 121 -20.32 24.29 -7.55
C ALA A 121 -19.69 24.27 -6.15
N LEU A 122 -19.25 23.08 -5.67
CA LEU A 122 -18.52 22.95 -4.41
C LEU A 122 -17.18 23.71 -4.46
N ALA A 123 -16.39 23.49 -5.51
CA ALA A 123 -15.12 24.16 -5.69
C ALA A 123 -15.29 25.68 -5.67
N LYS A 124 -16.29 26.21 -6.36
CA LYS A 124 -16.61 27.65 -6.35
C LYS A 124 -17.02 28.14 -4.96
N HIS A 125 -17.86 27.35 -4.24
CA HIS A 125 -18.33 27.71 -2.90
C HIS A 125 -17.17 27.80 -1.88
N PHE A 126 -16.22 26.86 -1.93
CA PHE A 126 -15.08 26.81 -1.02
C PHE A 126 -13.87 27.60 -1.51
N GLY A 127 -13.92 28.22 -2.69
CA GLY A 127 -12.79 28.97 -3.25
C GLY A 127 -11.56 28.12 -3.61
N ILE A 128 -11.78 26.86 -3.96
CA ILE A 128 -10.73 25.89 -4.29
C ILE A 128 -10.92 25.34 -5.73
N SER A 129 -9.93 24.67 -6.26
CA SER A 129 -10.05 23.96 -7.54
C SER A 129 -10.81 22.62 -7.37
N THR A 130 -11.41 22.12 -8.44
CA THR A 130 -12.02 20.79 -8.44
C THR A 130 -11.01 19.66 -8.18
N ALA A 131 -9.71 19.89 -8.50
CA ALA A 131 -8.64 18.94 -8.21
C ALA A 131 -8.34 18.82 -6.70
N GLN A 132 -8.66 19.85 -5.90
CA GLN A 132 -8.50 19.85 -4.44
C GLN A 132 -9.69 19.19 -3.71
N LEU A 133 -10.80 18.92 -4.41
CA LEU A 133 -11.90 18.11 -3.85
C LEU A 133 -11.52 16.62 -3.91
N ARG A 134 -11.48 15.97 -2.75
CA ARG A 134 -11.14 14.53 -2.62
C ARG A 134 -12.28 13.73 -2.01
#